data_54df33dbea2ae72997d7de8c3cae4943
#
_entry.id   54df33dbea2ae72997d7de8c3cae4943
#
_cell.length_a   1.000
_cell.length_b   1.000
_cell.length_c   1.000
_cell.angle_alpha   90.00
_cell.angle_beta   90.00
_cell.angle_gamma   90.00
#
_symmetry.space_group_name_H-M   'P 1'
#
loop_
_entity.id
_entity.type
_entity.pdbx_description
1 polymer ?
#
loop_
_entity_poly.entity_id
_entity_poly.type
_entity_poly.pdbx_seq_one_letter_code
_entity_poly.pdbx_strand_id
1 'polypeptide(L)'
;PNWNKTIGELKKKRVLFISEPVAGKTNISLPPDDGKKIQILEKDSISHDLNAHNGKDVALSYQLEAYDESYYKYAALSGAAYFTCHTLVRLDSDDYVSMCELTANYITRSEEVVGDSEVFSLASADSSTGAKFNENYSEERKNFLKTNVSDNTILIIDGPLIGNQLSSRTIRLVKDLKERNVATFFVTKNSDSMLLSNEIAPKKYHSDLDWASKNLPSGHRSSFIKYKDLNAGHTEIFCYLKTYAYASPLRISFYPTIYNENKDLVKEVMDMLYFLILDDGNQNNPQVRLIRIAELFAKDIIKIANPDRQVRMSGLIPTVNQSRFGRSL
;
A
#
# COMPACT_ATOMS: atom_id res chain seq x y z
N PRO A 1 -35.88 2.27 -1.50
CA PRO A 1 -36.87 2.93 -0.62
C PRO A 1 -36.26 3.78 0.49
N ASN A 2 -34.97 3.62 0.86
CA ASN A 2 -34.34 4.35 1.97
C ASN A 2 -33.44 5.52 1.57
N TRP A 3 -33.24 5.79 0.27
CA TRP A 3 -32.28 6.76 -0.23
C TRP A 3 -32.39 8.15 0.42
N ASN A 4 -33.58 8.77 0.32
CA ASN A 4 -33.79 10.12 0.85
C ASN A 4 -33.61 10.20 2.37
N LYS A 5 -34.04 9.16 3.10
CA LYS A 5 -33.86 9.07 4.55
C LYS A 5 -32.39 8.98 4.91
N THR A 6 -31.63 8.09 4.25
CA THR A 6 -30.18 7.94 4.46
C THR A 6 -29.42 9.21 4.16
N ILE A 7 -29.69 9.84 3.01
CA ILE A 7 -29.03 11.12 2.65
C ILE A 7 -29.41 12.25 3.62
N GLY A 8 -30.66 12.28 4.09
CA GLY A 8 -31.08 13.24 5.12
C GLY A 8 -30.33 13.08 6.43
N GLU A 9 -30.13 11.85 6.90
CA GLU A 9 -29.35 11.57 8.12
C GLU A 9 -27.85 11.88 7.93
N LEU A 10 -27.25 11.57 6.80
CA LEU A 10 -25.86 11.91 6.49
C LEU A 10 -25.66 13.43 6.52
N LYS A 11 -26.57 14.21 5.92
CA LYS A 11 -26.51 15.69 5.96
C LYS A 11 -26.59 16.24 7.38
N LYS A 12 -27.45 15.68 8.25
CA LYS A 12 -27.54 16.09 9.66
C LYS A 12 -26.25 15.81 10.44
N LYS A 13 -25.53 14.75 10.09
CA LYS A 13 -24.29 14.33 10.75
C LYS A 13 -23.02 14.91 10.09
N ARG A 14 -23.16 15.79 9.11
CA ARG A 14 -22.02 16.35 8.35
C ARG A 14 -20.91 16.91 9.24
N VAL A 15 -21.27 17.62 10.32
CA VAL A 15 -20.31 18.21 11.27
C VAL A 15 -19.41 17.14 11.92
N LEU A 16 -19.96 15.94 12.19
CA LEU A 16 -19.19 14.82 12.75
C LEU A 16 -18.20 14.22 11.75
N PHE A 17 -18.43 14.39 10.43
CA PHE A 17 -17.57 13.87 9.40
C PHE A 17 -16.44 14.83 9.01
N ILE A 18 -16.62 16.14 9.25
CA ILE A 18 -15.74 17.22 8.74
C ILE A 18 -15.06 17.98 9.90
N SER A 19 -15.16 17.52 11.14
CA SER A 19 -14.51 18.22 12.26
C SER A 19 -12.99 18.20 12.11
N GLU A 20 -12.40 19.41 12.01
CA GLU A 20 -10.94 19.53 12.12
C GLU A 20 -10.50 19.37 13.59
N PRO A 21 -9.38 18.70 13.83
CA PRO A 21 -8.79 18.69 15.17
C PRO A 21 -8.25 20.06 15.53
N VAL A 22 -8.58 20.51 16.73
CA VAL A 22 -7.98 21.73 17.29
C VAL A 22 -6.56 21.39 17.74
N ALA A 23 -5.57 22.05 17.17
CA ALA A 23 -4.17 21.87 17.56
C ALA A 23 -4.02 22.03 19.10
N GLY A 24 -3.36 21.05 19.73
CA GLY A 24 -3.03 21.10 21.17
C GLY A 24 -4.05 20.47 22.13
N LYS A 25 -5.14 19.84 21.68
CA LYS A 25 -6.14 19.21 22.57
C LYS A 25 -6.21 17.69 22.52
N THR A 26 -5.17 17.01 22.17
CA THR A 26 -5.15 15.54 22.23
C THR A 26 -4.61 15.06 23.58
N ASN A 27 -5.40 15.20 24.64
CA ASN A 27 -5.22 14.43 25.88
C ASN A 27 -5.65 12.97 25.61
N ILE A 28 -4.83 12.21 24.91
CA ILE A 28 -5.03 10.78 24.71
C ILE A 28 -4.22 10.10 25.81
N SER A 29 -4.91 9.41 26.71
CA SER A 29 -4.25 8.50 27.65
C SER A 29 -3.69 7.33 26.84
N LEU A 30 -2.37 7.22 26.82
CA LEU A 30 -1.69 6.11 26.16
C LEU A 30 -1.95 4.82 26.92
N PRO A 31 -2.24 3.69 26.25
CA PRO A 31 -2.42 2.41 26.90
C PRO A 31 -1.12 1.95 27.57
N PRO A 32 -1.19 1.27 28.72
CA PRO A 32 -0.01 0.70 29.36
C PRO A 32 0.66 -0.36 28.50
N ASP A 33 1.97 -0.56 28.69
CA ASP A 33 2.90 -1.28 27.80
C ASP A 33 2.88 -2.82 27.93
N ASP A 34 2.02 -3.36 28.81
CA ASP A 34 2.07 -4.78 29.21
C ASP A 34 1.41 -5.73 28.21
N GLY A 35 2.23 -6.42 27.42
CA GLY A 35 1.82 -7.60 26.64
C GLY A 35 0.88 -7.34 25.47
N LYS A 36 0.66 -6.11 25.07
CA LYS A 36 -0.30 -5.71 24.04
C LYS A 36 0.20 -5.91 22.63
N LYS A 37 -0.75 -6.06 21.69
CA LYS A 37 -0.50 -6.14 20.24
C LYS A 37 0.16 -4.88 19.70
N ILE A 38 -0.07 -3.72 20.33
CA ILE A 38 0.49 -2.43 19.92
C ILE A 38 1.29 -1.79 21.06
N GLN A 39 2.35 -1.06 20.68
CA GLN A 39 3.21 -0.27 21.56
C GLN A 39 3.49 1.08 20.91
N ILE A 40 3.22 2.18 21.60
CA ILE A 40 3.56 3.52 21.13
C ILE A 40 5.03 3.79 21.50
N LEU A 41 5.84 4.12 20.49
CA LEU A 41 7.29 4.27 20.64
C LEU A 41 7.70 5.68 21.04
N GLU A 42 6.91 6.68 20.69
CA GLU A 42 7.11 8.10 21.04
C GLU A 42 6.02 8.51 22.02
N LYS A 43 6.38 8.57 23.33
CA LYS A 43 5.41 8.76 24.41
C LYS A 43 5.15 10.23 24.75
N ASP A 44 6.00 11.15 24.28
CA ASP A 44 5.96 12.55 24.62
C ASP A 44 4.79 13.29 23.94
N SER A 45 4.42 12.87 22.76
CA SER A 45 3.29 13.40 21.99
C SER A 45 2.71 12.33 21.08
N ILE A 46 1.40 12.37 20.82
CA ILE A 46 0.75 11.52 19.85
C ILE A 46 0.82 12.08 18.42
N SER A 47 1.18 13.37 18.29
CA SER A 47 1.22 14.12 17.04
C SER A 47 2.54 14.85 16.91
N HIS A 48 3.18 14.76 15.75
CA HIS A 48 4.49 15.34 15.45
C HIS A 48 4.39 16.11 14.14
N ASP A 49 4.94 17.34 14.14
CA ASP A 49 5.01 18.20 12.97
C ASP A 49 5.87 17.55 11.88
N LEU A 50 5.50 17.80 10.63
CA LEU A 50 6.25 17.41 9.44
C LEU A 50 6.84 18.65 8.77
N ASN A 51 8.10 18.56 8.35
CA ASN A 51 8.85 19.63 7.74
C ASN A 51 9.10 19.38 6.26
N ALA A 52 8.31 20.00 5.38
CA ALA A 52 8.46 19.85 3.93
C ALA A 52 9.81 20.38 3.40
N HIS A 53 10.40 21.39 4.05
CA HIS A 53 11.70 21.91 3.62
C HIS A 53 12.82 20.89 3.90
N ASN A 54 12.84 20.33 5.11
CA ASN A 54 13.74 19.23 5.43
C ASN A 54 13.48 18.04 4.51
N GLY A 55 12.21 17.70 4.23
CA GLY A 55 11.82 16.63 3.34
C GLY A 55 12.36 16.79 1.91
N LYS A 56 12.42 18.02 1.39
CA LYS A 56 13.05 18.32 0.11
C LYS A 56 14.55 18.03 0.13
N ASP A 57 15.24 18.48 1.16
CA ASP A 57 16.70 18.26 1.28
C ASP A 57 17.03 16.78 1.40
N VAL A 58 16.21 16.02 2.14
CA VAL A 58 16.33 14.55 2.23
C VAL A 58 16.07 13.90 0.87
N ALA A 59 15.03 14.32 0.14
CA ALA A 59 14.74 13.79 -1.19
C ALA A 59 15.89 13.99 -2.20
N LEU A 60 16.64 15.07 -2.05
CA LEU A 60 17.83 15.36 -2.88
C LEU A 60 19.10 14.61 -2.42
N SER A 61 19.12 14.14 -1.16
CA SER A 61 20.30 13.49 -0.55
C SER A 61 20.34 11.98 -0.74
N TYR A 62 19.20 11.36 -1.04
CA TYR A 62 19.07 9.91 -1.18
C TYR A 62 18.59 9.54 -2.59
N GLN A 63 19.04 8.38 -3.05
CA GLN A 63 18.42 7.77 -4.22
C GLN A 63 17.03 7.26 -3.83
N LEU A 64 16.01 7.67 -4.60
CA LEU A 64 14.62 7.33 -4.34
C LEU A 64 14.07 6.44 -5.44
N GLU A 65 13.41 5.37 -5.02
CA GLU A 65 12.68 4.47 -5.91
C GLU A 65 11.29 4.21 -5.37
N ALA A 66 10.32 4.08 -6.27
CA ALA A 66 8.96 3.71 -5.89
C ALA A 66 8.43 2.60 -6.78
N TYR A 67 7.71 1.69 -6.16
CA TYR A 67 7.11 0.54 -6.82
C TYR A 67 5.60 0.57 -6.67
N ASP A 68 4.93 0.33 -7.79
CA ASP A 68 3.51 0.00 -7.85
C ASP A 68 3.27 -1.03 -8.95
N GLU A 69 2.11 -1.66 -8.92
CA GLU A 69 1.69 -2.62 -9.92
C GLU A 69 0.24 -2.41 -10.34
N SER A 70 -0.07 -2.94 -11.50
CA SER A 70 -1.45 -3.05 -11.98
C SER A 70 -1.67 -4.43 -12.56
N TYR A 71 -2.90 -4.95 -12.47
CA TYR A 71 -3.24 -6.20 -13.10
C TYR A 71 -4.60 -6.15 -13.80
N TYR A 72 -4.72 -6.98 -14.84
CA TYR A 72 -5.97 -7.23 -15.55
C TYR A 72 -6.31 -8.72 -15.45
N LYS A 73 -7.56 -9.03 -15.10
CA LYS A 73 -8.07 -10.39 -15.02
C LYS A 73 -9.09 -10.63 -16.11
N TYR A 74 -8.92 -11.70 -16.87
CA TYR A 74 -9.91 -12.23 -17.80
C TYR A 74 -10.41 -13.58 -17.32
N ALA A 75 -11.68 -13.67 -16.96
CA ALA A 75 -12.29 -14.92 -16.54
C ALA A 75 -12.83 -15.67 -17.77
N ALA A 76 -12.34 -16.89 -17.98
CA ALA A 76 -12.78 -17.80 -19.02
C ALA A 76 -13.47 -19.04 -18.41
N LEU A 77 -14.23 -19.80 -19.24
CA LEU A 77 -14.89 -21.02 -18.79
C LEU A 77 -13.88 -22.08 -18.32
N SER A 78 -12.72 -22.15 -18.96
CA SER A 78 -11.66 -23.12 -18.65
C SER A 78 -10.64 -22.64 -17.61
N GLY A 79 -10.74 -21.40 -17.11
CA GLY A 79 -9.79 -20.84 -16.15
C GLY A 79 -9.81 -19.33 -16.08
N ALA A 80 -8.69 -18.70 -15.69
CA ALA A 80 -8.54 -17.26 -15.67
C ALA A 80 -7.15 -16.86 -16.18
N ALA A 81 -7.08 -15.89 -17.06
CA ALA A 81 -5.85 -15.21 -17.44
C ALA A 81 -5.65 -13.97 -16.59
N TYR A 82 -4.44 -13.79 -16.08
CA TYR A 82 -4.01 -12.62 -15.33
C TYR A 82 -2.82 -11.99 -16.04
N PHE A 83 -2.88 -10.71 -16.25
CA PHE A 83 -1.80 -9.91 -16.81
C PHE A 83 -1.39 -8.91 -15.75
N THR A 84 -0.13 -8.96 -15.34
CA THR A 84 0.39 -8.07 -14.29
C THR A 84 1.50 -7.22 -14.87
N CYS A 85 1.46 -5.93 -14.60
CA CYS A 85 2.58 -5.02 -14.89
C CYS A 85 3.20 -4.56 -13.57
N HIS A 86 4.43 -4.96 -13.32
CA HIS A 86 5.27 -4.49 -12.24
C HIS A 86 6.02 -3.25 -12.73
N THR A 87 6.00 -2.17 -11.96
CA THR A 87 6.67 -0.92 -12.33
C THR A 87 7.50 -0.40 -11.17
N LEU A 88 8.77 -0.11 -11.45
CA LEU A 88 9.68 0.60 -10.56
C LEU A 88 10.05 1.93 -11.20
N VAL A 89 9.84 3.02 -10.48
CA VAL A 89 10.22 4.37 -10.90
C VAL A 89 11.36 4.84 -10.02
N ARG A 90 12.42 5.30 -10.64
CA ARG A 90 13.59 5.92 -10.00
C ARG A 90 13.58 7.42 -10.26
N LEU A 91 13.82 8.20 -9.22
CA LEU A 91 14.15 9.62 -9.37
C LEU A 91 15.65 9.72 -9.66
N ASP A 92 16.00 10.21 -10.86
CA ASP A 92 17.35 10.46 -11.29
C ASP A 92 17.53 11.94 -11.64
N SER A 93 18.15 12.68 -10.72
CA SER A 93 18.24 14.15 -10.79
C SER A 93 16.82 14.78 -10.85
N ASP A 94 16.44 15.35 -11.98
CA ASP A 94 15.12 15.97 -12.20
C ASP A 94 14.19 15.10 -13.06
N ASP A 95 14.64 13.90 -13.46
CA ASP A 95 13.90 13.00 -14.35
C ASP A 95 13.41 11.73 -13.64
N TYR A 96 12.39 11.12 -14.20
CA TYR A 96 11.84 9.84 -13.73
C TYR A 96 12.18 8.73 -14.73
N VAL A 97 12.98 7.78 -14.29
CA VAL A 97 13.30 6.57 -15.07
C VAL A 97 12.39 5.45 -14.62
N SER A 98 11.59 4.89 -15.54
CA SER A 98 10.69 3.78 -15.24
C SER A 98 11.19 2.47 -15.82
N MET A 99 11.14 1.40 -15.03
CA MET A 99 11.36 0.02 -15.45
C MET A 99 10.05 -0.74 -15.27
N CYS A 100 9.60 -1.42 -16.33
CA CYS A 100 8.34 -2.14 -16.33
C CYS A 100 8.56 -3.59 -16.78
N GLU A 101 7.90 -4.53 -16.12
CA GLU A 101 7.82 -5.92 -16.54
C GLU A 101 6.36 -6.34 -16.63
N LEU A 102 5.94 -6.83 -17.81
CA LEU A 102 4.60 -7.35 -18.05
C LEU A 102 4.65 -8.87 -18.03
N THR A 103 3.88 -9.47 -17.13
CA THR A 103 3.74 -10.91 -17.02
C THR A 103 2.33 -11.37 -17.37
N ALA A 104 2.19 -12.62 -17.78
CA ALA A 104 0.91 -13.24 -18.08
C ALA A 104 0.83 -14.62 -17.44
N ASN A 105 -0.21 -14.88 -16.67
CA ASN A 105 -0.48 -16.16 -16.03
C ASN A 105 -1.83 -16.71 -16.46
N TYR A 106 -1.87 -17.94 -16.94
CA TYR A 106 -3.13 -18.65 -17.11
C TYR A 106 -3.27 -19.71 -16.03
N ILE A 107 -4.36 -19.62 -15.27
CA ILE A 107 -4.61 -20.47 -14.10
C ILE A 107 -5.91 -21.22 -14.29
N THR A 108 -5.84 -22.55 -14.20
CA THR A 108 -6.98 -23.46 -14.37
C THR A 108 -6.99 -24.53 -13.28
N ARG A 109 -8.13 -25.22 -13.14
CA ARG A 109 -8.25 -26.45 -12.35
C ARG A 109 -8.26 -27.72 -13.21
N SER A 110 -8.15 -27.57 -14.53
CA SER A 110 -8.16 -28.69 -15.48
C SER A 110 -6.71 -29.12 -15.77
N GLU A 111 -6.37 -30.33 -15.39
CA GLU A 111 -5.08 -30.94 -15.73
C GLU A 111 -4.93 -31.10 -17.23
N GLU A 112 -6.01 -31.42 -17.94
CA GLU A 112 -6.04 -31.53 -19.41
C GLU A 112 -5.66 -30.20 -20.09
N VAL A 113 -6.14 -29.07 -19.55
CA VAL A 113 -5.81 -27.75 -20.09
C VAL A 113 -4.37 -27.35 -19.79
N VAL A 114 -3.83 -27.74 -18.63
CA VAL A 114 -2.42 -27.51 -18.32
C VAL A 114 -1.53 -28.35 -19.22
N GLY A 115 -1.84 -29.64 -19.34
CA GLY A 115 -1.04 -30.58 -20.14
C GLY A 115 0.46 -30.48 -19.83
N ASP A 116 1.29 -30.36 -20.86
CA ASP A 116 2.75 -30.20 -20.75
C ASP A 116 3.19 -28.70 -20.73
N SER A 117 2.27 -27.75 -20.48
CA SER A 117 2.60 -26.35 -20.50
C SER A 117 3.42 -25.94 -19.29
N GLU A 118 4.58 -25.33 -19.50
CA GLU A 118 5.43 -24.74 -18.45
C GLU A 118 4.93 -23.39 -17.93
N VAL A 119 4.01 -22.74 -18.68
CA VAL A 119 3.52 -21.38 -18.38
C VAL A 119 2.09 -21.36 -17.81
N PHE A 120 1.37 -22.48 -17.89
CA PHE A 120 0.05 -22.59 -17.26
C PHE A 120 0.19 -23.12 -15.84
N SER A 121 -0.65 -22.60 -14.95
CA SER A 121 -0.63 -22.97 -13.54
C SER A 121 -1.89 -23.76 -13.15
N LEU A 122 -1.71 -24.90 -12.51
CA LEU A 122 -2.80 -25.68 -11.93
C LEU A 122 -3.16 -25.10 -10.54
N ALA A 123 -4.43 -24.73 -10.37
CA ALA A 123 -4.97 -24.43 -9.05
C ALA A 123 -5.46 -25.72 -8.39
N SER A 124 -5.21 -25.90 -7.09
CA SER A 124 -5.72 -27.07 -6.36
C SER A 124 -7.25 -27.07 -6.33
N ALA A 125 -7.86 -28.24 -6.17
CA ALA A 125 -9.32 -28.39 -6.13
C ALA A 125 -9.97 -27.51 -5.05
N ASP A 126 -9.28 -27.36 -3.91
CA ASP A 126 -9.76 -26.63 -2.72
C ASP A 126 -9.39 -25.15 -2.75
N SER A 127 -8.59 -24.69 -3.72
CA SER A 127 -8.17 -23.28 -3.84
C SER A 127 -8.85 -22.57 -5.01
N SER A 128 -9.03 -21.25 -4.88
CA SER A 128 -9.47 -20.43 -6.01
C SER A 128 -8.30 -20.14 -6.97
N THR A 129 -8.62 -19.85 -8.23
CA THR A 129 -7.61 -19.35 -9.19
C THR A 129 -6.94 -18.06 -8.69
N GLY A 130 -7.66 -17.26 -7.90
CA GLY A 130 -7.10 -16.07 -7.25
C GLY A 130 -6.05 -16.37 -6.18
N ALA A 131 -6.20 -17.46 -5.41
CA ALA A 131 -5.17 -17.87 -4.44
C ALA A 131 -3.87 -18.25 -5.15
N LYS A 132 -3.98 -19.04 -6.25
CA LYS A 132 -2.81 -19.41 -7.06
C LYS A 132 -2.19 -18.21 -7.76
N PHE A 133 -3.02 -17.27 -8.24
CA PHE A 133 -2.53 -15.99 -8.77
C PHE A 133 -1.71 -15.23 -7.73
N ASN A 134 -2.22 -15.11 -6.50
CA ASN A 134 -1.50 -14.40 -5.44
C ASN A 134 -0.12 -15.02 -5.13
N GLU A 135 0.02 -16.34 -5.25
CA GLU A 135 1.32 -17.00 -5.12
C GLU A 135 2.28 -16.60 -6.24
N ASN A 136 1.85 -16.74 -7.50
CA ASN A 136 2.65 -16.41 -8.67
C ASN A 136 3.04 -14.93 -8.66
N TYR A 137 2.05 -14.05 -8.48
CA TYR A 137 2.23 -12.61 -8.34
C TYR A 137 3.27 -12.23 -7.28
N SER A 138 3.21 -12.87 -6.11
CA SER A 138 4.16 -12.59 -5.02
C SER A 138 5.59 -12.98 -5.39
N GLU A 139 5.78 -14.05 -6.15
CA GLU A 139 7.11 -14.47 -6.61
C GLU A 139 7.62 -13.56 -7.74
N GLU A 140 6.76 -13.17 -8.68
CA GLU A 140 7.08 -12.20 -9.74
C GLU A 140 7.51 -10.85 -9.15
N ARG A 141 6.71 -10.30 -8.23
CA ARG A 141 7.04 -9.07 -7.51
C ARG A 141 8.40 -9.15 -6.81
N LYS A 142 8.65 -10.26 -6.11
CA LYS A 142 9.93 -10.47 -5.42
C LYS A 142 11.09 -10.49 -6.40
N ASN A 143 10.98 -11.24 -7.51
CA ASN A 143 12.04 -11.38 -8.49
C ASN A 143 12.29 -10.03 -9.19
N PHE A 144 11.23 -9.33 -9.59
CA PHE A 144 11.31 -8.01 -10.20
C PHE A 144 12.04 -7.00 -9.29
N LEU A 145 11.63 -6.90 -8.01
CA LEU A 145 12.24 -5.96 -7.07
C LEU A 145 13.69 -6.34 -6.72
N LYS A 146 14.00 -7.64 -6.56
CA LYS A 146 15.39 -8.07 -6.30
C LYS A 146 16.32 -7.77 -7.46
N THR A 147 15.83 -7.82 -8.69
CA THR A 147 16.64 -7.58 -9.88
C THR A 147 16.82 -6.09 -10.17
N ASN A 148 15.79 -5.29 -9.97
CA ASN A 148 15.75 -3.92 -10.50
C ASN A 148 15.98 -2.83 -9.46
N VAL A 149 15.72 -3.08 -8.16
CA VAL A 149 15.98 -2.09 -7.09
C VAL A 149 17.49 -1.86 -6.94
N SER A 150 17.88 -0.61 -6.83
CA SER A 150 19.28 -0.21 -6.60
C SER A 150 19.71 -0.49 -5.16
N ASP A 151 21.02 -0.69 -4.96
CA ASP A 151 21.60 -0.72 -3.64
C ASP A 151 21.65 0.68 -3.02
N ASN A 152 21.66 0.77 -1.70
CA ASN A 152 21.75 2.04 -0.95
C ASN A 152 20.64 3.04 -1.29
N THR A 153 19.41 2.59 -1.47
CA THR A 153 18.26 3.41 -1.87
C THR A 153 17.14 3.40 -0.82
N ILE A 154 16.29 4.41 -0.86
CA ILE A 154 15.00 4.40 -0.17
C ILE A 154 13.95 3.92 -1.17
N LEU A 155 13.35 2.77 -0.90
CA LEU A 155 12.29 2.17 -1.70
C LEU A 155 10.93 2.43 -1.07
N ILE A 156 10.01 3.01 -1.84
CA ILE A 156 8.63 3.29 -1.44
C ILE A 156 7.71 2.35 -2.21
N ILE A 157 6.90 1.57 -1.49
CA ILE A 157 6.01 0.54 -2.08
C ILE A 157 4.55 0.92 -1.81
N ASP A 158 3.69 0.93 -2.83
CA ASP A 158 2.24 1.02 -2.61
C ASP A 158 1.70 -0.28 -1.99
N GLY A 159 0.87 -0.14 -0.95
CA GLY A 159 0.25 -1.24 -0.24
C GLY A 159 0.84 -1.52 1.15
N PRO A 160 0.28 -2.52 1.87
CA PRO A 160 0.67 -2.83 3.24
C PRO A 160 1.89 -3.74 3.34
N LEU A 161 2.69 -3.57 4.39
CA LEU A 161 3.73 -4.53 4.78
C LEU A 161 3.11 -5.81 5.37
N ILE A 162 2.14 -5.65 6.27
CA ILE A 162 1.38 -6.73 6.92
C ILE A 162 -0.11 -6.49 6.67
N GLY A 163 -0.89 -7.55 6.50
CA GLY A 163 -2.35 -7.45 6.39
C GLY A 163 -3.00 -8.38 5.38
N ASN A 164 -2.22 -9.26 4.75
CA ASN A 164 -2.75 -10.28 3.84
C ASN A 164 -1.99 -11.60 3.95
N GLN A 165 -2.41 -12.61 3.19
CA GLN A 165 -1.76 -13.92 3.13
C GLN A 165 -0.30 -13.87 2.61
N LEU A 166 0.10 -12.76 1.99
CA LEU A 166 1.44 -12.58 1.42
C LEU A 166 2.44 -11.92 2.40
N SER A 167 2.00 -11.56 3.60
CA SER A 167 2.83 -10.84 4.58
C SER A 167 4.19 -11.51 4.84
N SER A 168 4.22 -12.84 4.99
CA SER A 168 5.48 -13.57 5.21
C SER A 168 6.46 -13.43 4.05
N ARG A 169 5.96 -13.43 2.81
CA ARG A 169 6.78 -13.26 1.59
C ARG A 169 7.28 -11.83 1.46
N THR A 170 6.42 -10.85 1.76
CA THR A 170 6.79 -9.43 1.77
C THR A 170 7.87 -9.14 2.82
N ILE A 171 7.75 -9.68 4.02
CA ILE A 171 8.77 -9.53 5.07
C ILE A 171 10.11 -10.17 4.66
N ARG A 172 10.07 -11.34 4.01
CA ARG A 172 11.30 -11.98 3.49
C ARG A 172 11.97 -11.10 2.43
N LEU A 173 11.19 -10.56 1.49
CA LEU A 173 11.70 -9.61 0.48
C LEU A 173 12.37 -8.40 1.15
N VAL A 174 11.71 -7.77 2.13
CA VAL A 174 12.28 -6.61 2.86
C VAL A 174 13.59 -6.96 3.55
N LYS A 175 13.71 -8.16 4.11
CA LYS A 175 14.98 -8.64 4.72
C LYS A 175 16.07 -8.81 3.68
N ASP A 176 15.75 -9.42 2.53
CA ASP A 176 16.68 -9.60 1.41
C ASP A 176 17.16 -8.24 0.86
N LEU A 177 16.25 -7.27 0.70
CA LEU A 177 16.57 -5.92 0.24
C LEU A 177 17.42 -5.15 1.27
N LYS A 178 17.18 -5.38 2.55
CA LYS A 178 17.98 -4.76 3.60
C LYS A 178 19.46 -5.18 3.56
N GLU A 179 19.78 -6.40 3.16
CA GLU A 179 21.16 -6.87 2.97
C GLU A 179 21.91 -6.03 1.92
N ARG A 180 21.16 -5.36 1.02
CA ARG A 180 21.66 -4.43 0.01
C ARG A 180 21.55 -2.96 0.45
N ASN A 181 21.37 -2.71 1.74
CA ASN A 181 21.16 -1.38 2.33
C ASN A 181 19.97 -0.62 1.73
N VAL A 182 18.89 -1.32 1.38
CA VAL A 182 17.64 -0.72 0.89
C VAL A 182 16.70 -0.48 2.07
N ALA A 183 16.35 0.77 2.32
CA ALA A 183 15.37 1.16 3.34
C ALA A 183 13.96 1.14 2.71
N THR A 184 13.13 0.15 3.06
CA THR A 184 11.82 -0.06 2.43
C THR A 184 10.69 0.47 3.28
N PHE A 185 9.87 1.36 2.70
CA PHE A 185 8.68 1.96 3.30
C PHE A 185 7.43 1.62 2.49
N PHE A 186 6.35 1.30 3.17
CA PHE A 186 5.07 0.93 2.58
C PHE A 186 4.05 2.04 2.82
N VAL A 187 3.36 2.45 1.76
CA VAL A 187 2.34 3.51 1.81
C VAL A 187 0.98 2.89 1.53
N THR A 188 0.08 2.95 2.50
CA THR A 188 -1.28 2.39 2.38
C THR A 188 -2.31 3.51 2.38
N LYS A 189 -3.05 3.65 1.29
CA LYS A 189 -4.08 4.69 1.08
C LYS A 189 -5.41 4.33 1.76
N ASN A 190 -5.78 3.04 1.71
CA ASN A 190 -7.03 2.54 2.26
C ASN A 190 -6.74 1.42 3.27
N SER A 191 -7.25 1.56 4.48
CA SER A 191 -7.06 0.58 5.54
C SER A 191 -8.28 0.55 6.46
N ASP A 192 -8.84 -0.63 6.65
CA ASP A 192 -9.89 -0.90 7.64
C ASP A 192 -9.32 -1.29 9.00
N SER A 193 -8.01 -1.08 9.21
CA SER A 193 -7.33 -1.36 10.47
C SER A 193 -8.00 -0.61 11.62
N MET A 194 -8.16 -1.29 12.74
CA MET A 194 -8.69 -0.75 14.00
C MET A 194 -7.70 -1.00 15.17
N LEU A 195 -6.42 -1.18 14.87
CA LEU A 195 -5.40 -1.55 15.86
C LEU A 195 -5.23 -0.47 16.93
N LEU A 196 -5.06 0.78 16.49
CA LEU A 196 -4.87 1.93 17.37
C LEU A 196 -6.20 2.41 17.96
N SER A 197 -7.22 2.56 17.13
CA SER A 197 -8.51 3.11 17.54
C SER A 197 -9.22 2.25 18.57
N ASN A 198 -9.12 0.92 18.50
CA ASN A 198 -9.68 0.02 19.49
C ASN A 198 -8.98 0.11 20.86
N GLU A 199 -7.66 0.41 20.86
CA GLU A 199 -6.91 0.53 22.13
C GLU A 199 -7.12 1.91 22.79
N ILE A 200 -7.23 2.98 21.99
CA ILE A 200 -7.35 4.35 22.52
C ILE A 200 -8.81 4.68 22.88
N ALA A 201 -9.76 4.36 22.02
CA ALA A 201 -11.17 4.70 22.19
C ALA A 201 -12.08 3.68 21.48
N PRO A 202 -12.33 2.51 22.09
CA PRO A 202 -13.15 1.46 21.51
C PRO A 202 -14.50 1.96 21.01
N LYS A 203 -14.91 1.55 19.80
CA LYS A 203 -16.21 1.89 19.17
C LYS A 203 -16.44 3.37 18.86
N LYS A 204 -15.45 4.25 19.08
CA LYS A 204 -15.57 5.68 18.78
C LYS A 204 -15.30 5.99 17.32
N TYR A 205 -14.38 5.27 16.70
CA TYR A 205 -13.93 5.48 15.32
C TYR A 205 -14.24 4.28 14.45
N HIS A 206 -14.46 4.52 13.16
CA HIS A 206 -14.71 3.47 12.19
C HIS A 206 -13.43 2.68 11.87
N SER A 207 -12.30 3.37 11.80
CA SER A 207 -10.98 2.80 11.51
C SER A 207 -9.88 3.67 12.13
N ASP A 208 -8.64 3.21 12.06
CA ASP A 208 -7.49 4.01 12.45
C ASP A 208 -7.29 5.23 11.55
N LEU A 209 -7.66 5.14 10.26
CA LEU A 209 -7.65 6.30 9.35
C LEU A 209 -8.70 7.34 9.77
N ASP A 210 -9.90 6.91 10.19
CA ASP A 210 -10.92 7.81 10.74
C ASP A 210 -10.42 8.49 12.03
N TRP A 211 -9.76 7.73 12.92
CA TRP A 211 -9.10 8.29 14.10
C TRP A 211 -8.06 9.34 13.71
N ALA A 212 -7.14 9.00 12.80
CA ALA A 212 -6.07 9.89 12.36
C ALA A 212 -6.62 11.16 11.68
N SER A 213 -7.66 11.02 10.86
CA SER A 213 -8.33 12.15 10.21
C SER A 213 -8.88 13.16 11.22
N LYS A 214 -9.43 12.66 12.34
CA LYS A 214 -10.10 13.51 13.36
C LYS A 214 -9.16 14.04 14.45
N ASN A 215 -8.00 13.43 14.63
CA ASN A 215 -7.10 13.74 15.76
C ASN A 215 -5.74 14.31 15.33
N LEU A 216 -5.33 14.15 14.07
CA LEU A 216 -4.09 14.75 13.56
C LEU A 216 -4.38 16.07 12.85
N PRO A 217 -3.66 17.15 13.17
CA PRO A 217 -3.65 18.36 12.36
C PRO A 217 -3.07 18.07 10.96
N SER A 218 -3.35 18.96 9.99
CA SER A 218 -2.67 18.91 8.69
C SER A 218 -1.17 19.17 8.86
N GLY A 219 -0.35 18.54 8.03
CA GLY A 219 1.11 18.63 8.13
C GLY A 219 1.70 17.89 9.33
N HIS A 220 0.97 16.92 9.89
CA HIS A 220 1.44 16.14 11.04
C HIS A 220 1.41 14.65 10.75
N ARG A 221 2.24 13.92 11.48
CA ARG A 221 2.14 12.47 11.62
C ARG A 221 1.75 12.06 13.05
N SER A 222 1.23 10.87 13.20
CA SER A 222 1.11 10.24 14.53
C SER A 222 2.48 9.84 15.06
N SER A 223 2.56 9.52 16.36
CA SER A 223 3.69 8.76 16.91
C SER A 223 3.90 7.47 16.14
N PHE A 224 5.12 6.94 16.15
CA PHE A 224 5.41 5.60 15.66
C PHE A 224 4.80 4.56 16.59
N ILE A 225 4.15 3.57 15.99
CA ILE A 225 3.41 2.50 16.67
C ILE A 225 4.01 1.18 16.22
N LYS A 226 4.49 0.39 17.17
CA LYS A 226 4.93 -0.98 16.91
C LYS A 226 3.74 -1.93 17.06
N TYR A 227 3.48 -2.72 16.06
CA TYR A 227 2.46 -3.76 16.04
C TYR A 227 3.10 -5.14 15.92
N LYS A 228 2.62 -6.08 16.72
CA LYS A 228 2.98 -7.50 16.64
C LYS A 228 1.74 -8.32 16.32
N ASP A 229 1.75 -8.95 15.15
CA ASP A 229 0.75 -9.95 14.80
C ASP A 229 1.03 -11.24 15.60
N LEU A 230 0.18 -11.53 16.57
CA LEU A 230 0.36 -12.68 17.46
C LEU A 230 0.10 -14.01 16.74
N ASN A 231 -0.67 -14.03 15.66
CA ASN A 231 -0.99 -15.25 14.90
C ASN A 231 0.14 -15.62 13.94
N ALA A 232 0.64 -14.64 13.19
CA ALA A 232 1.69 -14.86 12.20
C ALA A 232 3.09 -14.61 12.75
N GLY A 233 3.24 -14.05 13.95
CA GLY A 233 4.53 -13.72 14.57
C GLY A 233 5.25 -12.54 13.89
N HIS A 234 4.58 -11.82 13.01
CA HIS A 234 5.16 -10.70 12.28
C HIS A 234 5.09 -9.41 13.10
N THR A 235 6.06 -8.55 12.88
CA THR A 235 6.12 -7.23 13.52
C THR A 235 6.36 -6.16 12.48
N GLU A 236 5.65 -5.04 12.61
CA GLU A 236 5.88 -3.82 11.85
C GLU A 236 5.90 -2.59 12.76
N ILE A 237 6.46 -1.50 12.28
CA ILE A 237 6.26 -0.16 12.84
C ILE A 237 5.51 0.64 11.81
N PHE A 238 4.51 1.42 12.26
CA PHE A 238 3.73 2.27 11.39
C PHE A 238 3.40 3.61 12.05
N CYS A 239 3.02 4.58 11.23
CA CYS A 239 2.40 5.82 11.65
C CYS A 239 1.35 6.25 10.63
N TYR A 240 0.53 7.24 11.01
CA TYR A 240 -0.42 7.90 10.12
C TYR A 240 0.09 9.29 9.78
N LEU A 241 0.09 9.64 8.50
CA LEU A 241 0.56 10.92 7.98
C LEU A 241 -0.64 11.66 7.38
N LYS A 242 -0.95 12.87 7.87
CA LYS A 242 -2.03 13.72 7.38
C LYS A 242 -1.46 14.94 6.70
N THR A 243 -1.61 15.01 5.38
CA THR A 243 -1.05 16.08 4.56
C THR A 243 -1.98 17.29 4.52
N TYR A 244 -3.26 17.07 4.24
CA TYR A 244 -4.27 18.13 4.06
C TYR A 244 -5.44 17.95 5.01
N ALA A 245 -6.13 19.05 5.34
CA ALA A 245 -7.22 19.09 6.32
C ALA A 245 -8.37 18.10 5.98
N TYR A 246 -8.77 18.06 4.71
CA TYR A 246 -9.94 17.31 4.25
C TYR A 246 -9.58 16.07 3.45
N ALA A 247 -8.32 15.67 3.47
CA ALA A 247 -7.88 14.45 2.80
C ALA A 247 -7.77 13.27 3.77
N SER A 248 -7.88 12.06 3.24
CA SER A 248 -7.60 10.85 3.99
C SER A 248 -6.13 10.82 4.41
N PRO A 249 -5.82 10.52 5.68
CA PRO A 249 -4.44 10.22 6.07
C PRO A 249 -3.92 8.99 5.34
N LEU A 250 -2.59 8.91 5.20
CA LEU A 250 -1.89 7.74 4.71
C LEU A 250 -1.30 6.94 5.87
N ARG A 251 -1.34 5.62 5.80
CA ARG A 251 -0.58 4.78 6.72
C ARG A 251 0.78 4.49 6.11
N ILE A 252 1.84 4.81 6.84
CA ILE A 252 3.21 4.49 6.46
C ILE A 252 3.70 3.38 7.37
N SER A 253 4.14 2.27 6.81
CA SER A 253 4.66 1.14 7.59
C SER A 253 6.02 0.67 7.08
N PHE A 254 6.83 0.10 7.97
CA PHE A 254 8.17 -0.38 7.69
C PHE A 254 8.62 -1.45 8.68
N TYR A 255 9.67 -2.19 8.32
CA TYR A 255 10.16 -3.26 9.16
C TYR A 255 10.96 -2.71 10.37
N PRO A 256 10.79 -3.28 11.58
CA PRO A 256 11.34 -2.70 12.83
C PRO A 256 12.84 -2.46 12.84
N THR A 257 13.63 -3.21 12.09
CA THR A 257 15.08 -3.04 12.06
C THR A 257 15.50 -1.67 11.57
N ILE A 258 14.76 -1.08 10.61
CA ILE A 258 15.04 0.27 10.07
C ILE A 258 14.99 1.31 11.21
N TYR A 259 13.94 1.25 12.03
CA TYR A 259 13.78 2.15 13.16
C TYR A 259 14.80 1.93 14.26
N ASN A 260 15.10 0.66 14.57
CA ASN A 260 16.03 0.32 15.63
C ASN A 260 17.48 0.74 15.30
N GLU A 261 17.85 0.73 14.03
CA GLU A 261 19.18 1.10 13.56
C GLU A 261 19.33 2.60 13.35
N ASN A 262 18.32 3.28 12.82
CA ASN A 262 18.40 4.71 12.54
C ASN A 262 17.03 5.40 12.68
N LYS A 263 16.72 5.86 13.88
CA LYS A 263 15.46 6.57 14.17
C LYS A 263 15.38 7.92 13.45
N ASP A 264 16.50 8.59 13.27
CA ASP A 264 16.53 9.92 12.66
C ASP A 264 16.29 9.81 11.17
N LEU A 265 16.87 8.82 10.48
CA LEU A 265 16.53 8.53 9.08
C LEU A 265 15.02 8.28 8.91
N VAL A 266 14.38 7.54 9.82
CA VAL A 266 12.93 7.29 9.73
C VAL A 266 12.13 8.59 9.83
N LYS A 267 12.50 9.52 10.70
CA LYS A 267 11.85 10.83 10.81
C LYS A 267 12.08 11.68 9.55
N GLU A 268 13.31 11.71 9.06
CA GLU A 268 13.66 12.37 7.80
C GLU A 268 12.86 11.84 6.62
N VAL A 269 12.68 10.51 6.54
CA VAL A 269 11.84 9.88 5.51
C VAL A 269 10.36 10.29 5.66
N MET A 270 9.84 10.50 6.87
CA MET A 270 8.47 11.02 7.02
C MET A 270 8.34 12.44 6.47
N ASP A 271 9.31 13.31 6.72
CA ASP A 271 9.37 14.65 6.14
C ASP A 271 9.48 14.60 4.61
N MET A 272 10.30 13.70 4.09
CA MET A 272 10.44 13.46 2.65
C MET A 272 9.13 12.98 2.01
N LEU A 273 8.45 12.01 2.60
CA LEU A 273 7.16 11.54 2.10
C LEU A 273 6.13 12.67 2.11
N TYR A 274 6.10 13.49 3.16
CA TYR A 274 5.25 14.67 3.23
C TYR A 274 5.55 15.65 2.10
N PHE A 275 6.82 15.98 1.85
CA PHE A 275 7.23 16.82 0.72
C PHE A 275 6.77 16.25 -0.63
N LEU A 276 7.03 14.96 -0.90
CA LEU A 276 6.67 14.31 -2.16
C LEU A 276 5.14 14.25 -2.40
N ILE A 277 4.33 14.24 -1.34
CA ILE A 277 2.87 14.34 -1.45
C ILE A 277 2.44 15.77 -1.76
N LEU A 278 3.07 16.76 -1.14
CA LEU A 278 2.80 18.18 -1.44
C LEU A 278 3.22 18.53 -2.87
N ASP A 279 4.35 18.00 -3.33
CA ASP A 279 4.86 18.19 -4.69
C ASP A 279 3.95 17.56 -5.76
N ASP A 280 3.24 16.47 -5.47
CA ASP A 280 2.17 15.93 -6.33
C ASP A 280 0.96 16.88 -6.45
N GLY A 281 0.70 17.68 -5.42
CA GLY A 281 -0.30 18.76 -5.42
C GLY A 281 -1.76 18.32 -5.45
N ASN A 282 -2.07 17.02 -5.42
CA ASN A 282 -3.43 16.52 -5.47
C ASN A 282 -4.07 16.44 -4.07
N GLN A 283 -4.76 17.50 -3.67
CA GLN A 283 -5.39 17.58 -2.36
C GLN A 283 -6.57 16.61 -2.16
N ASN A 284 -7.26 16.22 -3.22
CA ASN A 284 -8.41 15.33 -3.15
C ASN A 284 -8.00 13.84 -3.04
N ASN A 285 -6.83 13.50 -3.55
CA ASN A 285 -6.27 12.16 -3.52
C ASN A 285 -4.76 12.25 -3.26
N PRO A 286 -4.34 12.57 -2.03
CA PRO A 286 -2.93 12.72 -1.70
C PRO A 286 -2.19 11.39 -1.87
N GLN A 287 -1.09 11.46 -2.60
CA GLN A 287 -0.27 10.31 -2.93
C GLN A 287 1.18 10.73 -3.08
N VAL A 288 2.11 9.86 -2.72
CA VAL A 288 3.53 10.07 -3.01
C VAL A 288 3.73 10.12 -4.53
N ARG A 289 4.31 11.22 -5.04
CA ARG A 289 4.44 11.47 -6.48
C ARG A 289 5.07 10.31 -7.26
N LEU A 290 6.14 9.70 -6.74
CA LEU A 290 6.80 8.57 -7.39
C LEU A 290 5.87 7.35 -7.52
N ILE A 291 5.09 7.03 -6.46
CA ILE A 291 4.10 5.95 -6.50
C ILE A 291 3.05 6.24 -7.58
N ARG A 292 2.56 7.48 -7.65
CA ARG A 292 1.58 7.87 -8.66
C ARG A 292 2.10 7.69 -10.08
N ILE A 293 3.36 8.04 -10.32
CA ILE A 293 4.00 7.84 -11.61
C ILE A 293 4.10 6.35 -11.92
N ALA A 294 4.52 5.51 -10.95
CA ALA A 294 4.58 4.06 -11.11
C ALA A 294 3.21 3.46 -11.44
N GLU A 295 2.15 3.88 -10.72
CA GLU A 295 0.76 3.47 -10.96
C GLU A 295 0.28 3.80 -12.38
N LEU A 296 0.56 5.02 -12.86
CA LEU A 296 0.20 5.45 -14.20
C LEU A 296 0.91 4.61 -15.27
N PHE A 297 2.22 4.41 -15.15
CA PHE A 297 2.98 3.57 -16.08
C PHE A 297 2.45 2.14 -16.10
N ALA A 298 2.22 1.51 -14.93
CA ALA A 298 1.70 0.16 -14.85
C ALA A 298 0.35 0.03 -15.58
N LYS A 299 -0.56 0.99 -15.38
CA LYS A 299 -1.87 1.01 -16.05
C LYS A 299 -1.76 1.21 -17.55
N ASP A 300 -0.91 2.12 -17.99
CA ASP A 300 -0.78 2.43 -19.41
C ASP A 300 -0.09 1.29 -20.18
N ILE A 301 0.89 0.62 -19.61
CA ILE A 301 1.48 -0.58 -20.20
C ILE A 301 0.44 -1.68 -20.40
N ILE A 302 -0.42 -1.94 -19.40
CA ILE A 302 -1.52 -2.91 -19.54
C ILE A 302 -2.48 -2.50 -20.66
N LYS A 303 -2.85 -1.22 -20.75
CA LYS A 303 -3.72 -0.72 -21.82
C LYS A 303 -3.09 -0.90 -23.21
N ILE A 304 -1.80 -0.59 -23.36
CA ILE A 304 -1.05 -0.76 -24.61
C ILE A 304 -0.98 -2.24 -25.00
N ALA A 305 -0.69 -3.12 -24.04
CA ALA A 305 -0.66 -4.57 -24.27
C ALA A 305 -2.02 -5.14 -24.69
N ASN A 306 -3.12 -4.46 -24.34
CA ASN A 306 -4.48 -4.83 -24.71
C ASN A 306 -4.81 -6.32 -24.44
N PRO A 307 -4.74 -6.78 -23.18
CA PRO A 307 -4.91 -8.19 -22.84
C PRO A 307 -6.26 -8.76 -23.25
N ASP A 308 -7.34 -7.96 -23.24
CA ASP A 308 -8.66 -8.39 -23.71
C ASP A 308 -8.62 -8.87 -25.18
N ARG A 309 -7.94 -8.11 -26.04
CA ARG A 309 -7.75 -8.50 -27.44
C ARG A 309 -6.90 -9.77 -27.57
N GLN A 310 -5.80 -9.85 -26.84
CA GLN A 310 -4.89 -11.01 -26.90
C GLN A 310 -5.63 -12.29 -26.51
N VAL A 311 -6.37 -12.24 -25.39
CA VAL A 311 -7.11 -13.41 -24.90
C VAL A 311 -8.25 -13.82 -25.85
N ARG A 312 -8.98 -12.86 -26.44
CA ARG A 312 -10.01 -13.15 -27.43
C ARG A 312 -9.44 -13.82 -28.70
N MET A 313 -8.29 -13.36 -29.14
CA MET A 313 -7.59 -13.95 -30.29
C MET A 313 -7.08 -15.37 -30.01
N SER A 314 -6.83 -15.75 -28.75
CA SER A 314 -6.45 -17.11 -28.36
C SER A 314 -7.62 -18.10 -28.33
N GLY A 315 -8.86 -17.64 -28.57
CA GLY A 315 -10.04 -18.49 -28.58
C GLY A 315 -10.62 -18.83 -27.22
N LEU A 316 -10.16 -18.22 -26.15
CA LEU A 316 -10.72 -18.43 -24.81
C LEU A 316 -12.14 -17.88 -24.72
N ILE A 317 -13.10 -18.72 -24.30
CA ILE A 317 -14.49 -18.35 -24.16
C ILE A 317 -14.70 -17.62 -22.83
N PRO A 318 -15.16 -16.35 -22.84
CA PRO A 318 -15.38 -15.57 -21.63
C PRO A 318 -16.53 -16.14 -20.80
N THR A 319 -16.44 -16.00 -19.49
CA THR A 319 -17.62 -16.18 -18.62
C THR A 319 -18.59 -15.01 -18.82
N VAL A 320 -19.88 -15.25 -18.62
CA VAL A 320 -20.91 -14.19 -18.65
C VAL A 320 -20.62 -13.20 -17.51
N ASN A 321 -20.84 -11.90 -17.74
CA ASN A 321 -20.60 -10.82 -16.77
C ASN A 321 -19.13 -10.55 -16.42
N GLN A 322 -18.26 -10.44 -17.42
CA GLN A 322 -16.85 -10.03 -17.23
C GLN A 322 -16.69 -8.75 -16.36
N SER A 323 -17.66 -7.83 -16.40
CA SER A 323 -17.65 -6.61 -15.59
C SER A 323 -17.64 -6.85 -14.08
N ARG A 324 -18.06 -8.05 -13.60
CA ARG A 324 -17.98 -8.42 -12.18
C ARG A 324 -16.59 -8.87 -11.75
N PHE A 325 -15.70 -9.16 -12.68
CA PHE A 325 -14.36 -9.72 -12.43
C PHE A 325 -13.22 -8.73 -12.64
N GLY A 326 -13.51 -7.42 -12.64
CA GLY A 326 -12.45 -6.44 -12.57
C GLY A 326 -12.20 -5.64 -13.84
N ARG A 327 -13.23 -5.16 -14.51
CA ARG A 327 -13.10 -3.96 -15.31
C ARG A 327 -13.10 -2.72 -14.41
N SER A 328 -12.11 -2.58 -13.57
CA SER A 328 -11.72 -1.26 -13.07
C SER A 328 -10.61 -0.75 -13.99
N LEU A 329 -11.00 -0.21 -15.09
CA LEU A 329 -10.16 0.68 -15.87
C LEU A 329 -10.39 2.10 -15.37
#